data_0477f6c21ba59fe487e9854dbaa195ed
#
_entry.id   0477f6c21ba59fe487e9854dbaa195ed
#
_cell.length_a   1.000
_cell.length_b   1.000
_cell.length_c   1.000
_cell.angle_alpha   90.00
_cell.angle_beta   90.00
_cell.angle_gamma   90.00
#
_symmetry.space_group_name_H-M   'P 1'
#
loop_
_entity.id
_entity.type
_entity.pdbx_description
1 polymer ?
#
loop_
_entity_poly.entity_id
_entity_poly.type
_entity_poly.pdbx_seq_one_letter_code
_entity_poly.pdbx_strand_id
1 'polypeptide(L)'
;MALDHPDTVRILAFLDEIGIPVSRGRIEGESFLPGIEVRSGGLVLDPARPFHPGDLLHEAGHIAVTDPADRPTLCEVRDDPGEEMAAIAWSYAAARAAGIDTRTLFHADGYLGGGEALAAAFDRGAGPGPP
;
A
#
# COMPACT_ATOMS: atom_id res chain seq x y z
N MET A 1 11.33 -8.58 -12.83
CA MET A 1 11.19 -7.24 -12.24
C MET A 1 9.93 -7.18 -11.39
N ALA A 2 9.89 -6.30 -10.41
CA ALA A 2 8.73 -6.20 -9.50
C ALA A 2 7.41 -5.91 -10.24
N LEU A 3 7.47 -5.15 -11.34
CA LEU A 3 6.29 -4.84 -12.17
C LEU A 3 5.71 -6.06 -12.89
N ASP A 4 6.49 -7.10 -13.08
CA ASP A 4 6.05 -8.32 -13.76
C ASP A 4 5.51 -9.37 -12.80
N HIS A 5 5.64 -9.15 -11.50
CA HIS A 5 5.14 -10.08 -10.49
C HIS A 5 3.61 -10.21 -10.62
N PRO A 6 3.06 -11.45 -10.62
CA PRO A 6 1.61 -11.63 -10.76
C PRO A 6 0.78 -10.84 -9.77
N ASP A 7 1.23 -10.73 -8.53
CA ASP A 7 0.50 -9.97 -7.51
C ASP A 7 0.53 -8.48 -7.81
N THR A 8 1.65 -7.95 -8.32
CA THR A 8 1.73 -6.55 -8.76
C THR A 8 0.72 -6.28 -9.86
N VAL A 9 0.63 -7.16 -10.85
CA VAL A 9 -0.34 -7.01 -11.95
C VAL A 9 -1.77 -6.96 -11.42
N ARG A 10 -2.13 -7.85 -10.49
CA ARG A 10 -3.48 -7.86 -9.88
C ARG A 10 -3.75 -6.60 -9.09
N ILE A 11 -2.79 -6.13 -8.33
CA ILE A 11 -2.93 -4.91 -7.51
C ILE A 11 -3.12 -3.70 -8.42
N LEU A 12 -2.31 -3.56 -9.46
CA LEU A 12 -2.44 -2.43 -10.40
C LEU A 12 -3.80 -2.42 -11.09
N ALA A 13 -4.29 -3.58 -11.50
CA ALA A 13 -5.63 -3.70 -12.08
C ALA A 13 -6.72 -3.30 -11.09
N PHE A 14 -6.59 -3.72 -9.82
CA PHE A 14 -7.53 -3.35 -8.77
C PHE A 14 -7.53 -1.84 -8.50
N LEU A 15 -6.35 -1.23 -8.40
CA LEU A 15 -6.24 0.21 -8.16
C LEU A 15 -6.82 1.02 -9.32
N ASP A 16 -6.62 0.58 -10.56
CA ASP A 16 -7.24 1.21 -11.73
C ASP A 16 -8.76 1.13 -11.64
N GLU A 17 -9.29 -0.03 -11.28
CA GLU A 17 -10.74 -0.25 -11.14
C GLU A 17 -11.38 0.67 -10.10
N ILE A 18 -10.71 0.91 -8.97
CA ILE A 18 -11.24 1.77 -7.91
C ILE A 18 -10.87 3.25 -8.06
N GLY A 19 -10.11 3.59 -9.09
CA GLY A 19 -9.83 4.99 -9.43
C GLY A 19 -8.66 5.63 -8.70
N ILE A 20 -7.73 4.84 -8.13
CA ILE A 20 -6.49 5.37 -7.57
C ILE A 20 -5.44 5.43 -8.68
N PRO A 21 -4.97 6.64 -9.07
CA PRO A 21 -4.03 6.78 -10.17
C PRO A 21 -2.68 6.15 -9.85
N VAL A 22 -2.12 5.44 -10.83
CA VAL A 22 -0.76 4.88 -10.74
C VAL A 22 -0.03 5.25 -12.01
N SER A 23 1.16 5.81 -11.87
CA SER A 23 2.02 6.15 -12.99
C SER A 23 3.44 5.63 -12.76
N ARG A 24 4.23 5.58 -13.82
CA ARG A 24 5.64 5.22 -13.74
C ARG A 24 6.48 6.47 -13.80
N GLY A 25 7.53 6.52 -13.01
CA GLY A 25 8.43 7.66 -12.98
C GLY A 25 9.69 7.35 -12.22
N ARG A 26 10.65 8.26 -12.31
CA ARG A 26 11.89 8.16 -11.57
C ARG A 26 11.68 8.74 -10.18
N ILE A 27 12.07 7.97 -9.16
CA ILE A 27 12.08 8.42 -7.78
C ILE A 27 13.50 8.80 -7.42
N GLU A 28 13.71 10.06 -7.07
CA GLU A 28 15.01 10.58 -6.69
C GLU A 28 15.14 10.59 -5.17
N GLY A 29 16.37 10.34 -4.69
CA GLY A 29 16.68 10.34 -3.28
C GLY A 29 16.21 9.09 -2.57
N GLU A 30 16.25 9.15 -1.24
CA GLU A 30 15.76 8.07 -0.39
C GLU A 30 14.28 8.28 -0.09
N SER A 31 13.49 7.23 -0.23
CA SER A 31 12.11 7.22 0.19
C SER A 31 11.90 6.14 1.23
N PHE A 32 10.84 6.27 2.02
CA PHE A 32 10.51 5.28 3.05
C PHE A 32 10.32 3.88 2.45
N LEU A 33 9.65 3.80 1.29
CA LEU A 33 9.51 2.56 0.53
C LEU A 33 10.21 2.73 -0.82
N PRO A 34 11.32 2.00 -1.06
CA PRO A 34 12.00 2.07 -2.34
C PRO A 34 11.06 1.74 -3.50
N GLY A 35 11.09 2.52 -4.55
CA GLY A 35 10.32 2.26 -5.76
C GLY A 35 8.88 2.71 -5.74
N ILE A 36 8.37 3.23 -4.63
CA ILE A 36 6.97 3.69 -4.50
C ILE A 36 6.94 5.08 -3.86
N GLU A 37 6.22 6.00 -4.46
CA GLU A 37 6.05 7.35 -3.92
C GLU A 37 4.59 7.80 -4.08
N VAL A 38 4.05 8.47 -3.06
CA VAL A 38 2.75 9.15 -3.15
C VAL A 38 2.98 10.54 -3.74
N ARG A 39 2.24 10.86 -4.78
CA ARG A 39 2.36 12.16 -5.45
C ARG A 39 1.00 12.61 -5.97
N SER A 40 0.53 13.75 -5.52
CA SER A 40 -0.73 14.36 -5.97
C SER A 40 -1.93 13.40 -5.87
N GLY A 41 -1.99 12.61 -4.82
CA GLY A 41 -3.09 11.66 -4.59
C GLY A 41 -3.02 10.39 -5.41
N GLY A 42 -1.89 10.11 -6.04
CA GLY A 42 -1.65 8.88 -6.78
C GLY A 42 -0.34 8.23 -6.36
N LEU A 43 -0.03 7.10 -6.97
CA LEU A 43 1.23 6.39 -6.76
C LEU A 43 2.14 6.57 -7.97
N VAL A 44 3.41 6.79 -7.71
CA VAL A 44 4.46 6.76 -8.73
C VAL A 44 5.34 5.55 -8.45
N LEU A 45 5.54 4.71 -9.46
CA LEU A 45 6.40 3.54 -9.37
C LEU A 45 7.66 3.77 -10.19
N ASP A 46 8.81 3.50 -9.58
CA ASP A 46 10.09 3.53 -10.28
C ASP A 46 10.47 2.11 -10.70
N PRO A 47 10.40 1.77 -11.99
CA PRO A 47 10.70 0.42 -12.46
C PRO A 47 12.15 0.00 -12.22
N ALA A 48 13.05 0.95 -12.00
CA ALA A 48 14.47 0.67 -11.75
C ALA A 48 14.74 0.28 -10.30
N ARG A 49 13.77 0.42 -9.41
CA ARG A 49 13.93 0.11 -7.98
C ARG A 49 13.05 -1.07 -7.59
N PRO A 50 13.54 -1.98 -6.74
CA PRO A 50 12.72 -3.08 -6.24
C PRO A 50 11.69 -2.59 -5.24
N PHE A 51 10.53 -3.26 -5.19
CA PHE A 51 9.53 -3.03 -4.14
C PHE A 51 8.76 -4.33 -3.88
N HIS A 52 8.12 -4.42 -2.71
CA HIS A 52 7.23 -5.52 -2.40
C HIS A 52 5.82 -5.20 -2.92
N PRO A 53 5.14 -6.13 -3.61
CA PRO A 53 3.79 -5.86 -4.14
C PRO A 53 2.81 -5.38 -3.09
N GLY A 54 2.85 -5.93 -1.88
CA GLY A 54 1.95 -5.53 -0.80
C GLY A 54 2.07 -4.08 -0.39
N ASP A 55 3.25 -3.48 -0.55
CA ASP A 55 3.47 -2.08 -0.19
C ASP A 55 2.68 -1.13 -1.08
N LEU A 56 2.35 -1.55 -2.31
CA LEU A 56 1.45 -0.78 -3.17
C LEU A 56 0.07 -0.59 -2.54
N LEU A 57 -0.48 -1.65 -1.95
CA LEU A 57 -1.78 -1.57 -1.28
C LEU A 57 -1.69 -0.75 0.00
N HIS A 58 -0.59 -0.85 0.74
CA HIS A 58 -0.39 -0.06 1.95
C HIS A 58 -0.35 1.44 1.63
N GLU A 59 0.43 1.85 0.65
CA GLU A 59 0.50 3.25 0.23
C GLU A 59 -0.81 3.72 -0.39
N ALA A 60 -1.47 2.88 -1.19
CA ALA A 60 -2.80 3.19 -1.71
C ALA A 60 -3.81 3.38 -0.57
N GLY A 61 -3.65 2.65 0.53
CA GLY A 61 -4.49 2.81 1.72
C GLY A 61 -4.43 4.20 2.30
N HIS A 62 -3.25 4.81 2.37
CA HIS A 62 -3.11 6.19 2.83
C HIS A 62 -3.86 7.17 1.92
N ILE A 63 -3.87 6.93 0.62
CA ILE A 63 -4.65 7.74 -0.32
C ILE A 63 -6.15 7.50 -0.11
N ALA A 64 -6.55 6.24 0.00
CA ALA A 64 -7.96 5.87 0.12
C ALA A 64 -8.62 6.44 1.37
N VAL A 65 -7.90 6.52 2.50
CA VAL A 65 -8.43 7.07 3.76
C VAL A 65 -8.30 8.58 3.85
N THR A 66 -7.68 9.22 2.87
CA THR A 66 -7.60 10.69 2.78
C THR A 66 -8.88 11.20 2.14
N ASP A 67 -9.42 12.31 2.69
CA ASP A 67 -10.59 12.96 2.10
C ASP A 67 -10.33 13.27 0.62
N PRO A 68 -11.26 12.91 -0.30
CA PRO A 68 -11.07 13.18 -1.73
C PRO A 68 -10.70 14.63 -2.06
N ALA A 69 -11.19 15.60 -1.28
CA ALA A 69 -10.85 17.00 -1.49
C ALA A 69 -9.37 17.30 -1.23
N ASP A 70 -8.71 16.53 -0.38
CA ASP A 70 -7.31 16.73 0.01
C ASP A 70 -6.34 15.90 -0.83
N ARG A 71 -6.82 14.91 -1.58
CA ARG A 71 -5.96 14.03 -2.38
C ARG A 71 -5.10 14.75 -3.40
N PRO A 72 -5.59 15.79 -4.14
CA PRO A 72 -4.77 16.44 -5.16
C PRO A 72 -3.48 17.07 -4.63
N THR A 73 -3.43 17.41 -3.34
CA THR A 73 -2.25 18.01 -2.70
C THR A 73 -1.46 17.02 -1.85
N LEU A 74 -1.89 15.76 -1.80
CA LEU A 74 -1.21 14.73 -1.02
C LEU A 74 0.05 14.26 -1.73
N CYS A 75 1.21 14.64 -1.21
CA CYS A 75 2.52 14.32 -1.78
C CYS A 75 3.41 13.48 -0.87
N GLU A 76 2.92 13.14 0.31
CA GLU A 76 3.64 12.28 1.25
C GLU A 76 2.67 11.64 2.23
N VAL A 77 3.08 10.54 2.83
CA VAL A 77 2.32 9.88 3.87
C VAL A 77 2.51 10.65 5.18
N ARG A 78 1.40 10.97 5.84
CA ARG A 78 1.43 11.71 7.10
C ARG A 78 1.80 10.77 8.26
N ASP A 79 2.54 11.30 9.23
CA ASP A 79 2.88 10.58 10.45
C ASP A 79 1.72 10.69 11.45
N ASP A 80 0.67 9.92 11.22
CA ASP A 80 -0.55 9.89 12.02
C ASP A 80 -0.88 8.44 12.35
N PRO A 81 -0.79 8.01 13.63
CA PRO A 81 -1.09 6.64 14.02
C PRO A 81 -2.50 6.17 13.68
N GLY A 82 -3.49 7.05 13.77
CA GLY A 82 -4.86 6.71 13.40
C GLY A 82 -5.02 6.48 11.91
N GLU A 83 -4.39 7.31 11.09
CA GLU A 83 -4.38 7.13 9.65
C GLU A 83 -3.63 5.85 9.26
N GLU A 84 -2.51 5.57 9.91
CA GLU A 84 -1.73 4.36 9.67
C GLU A 84 -2.58 3.10 9.95
N MET A 85 -3.31 3.07 11.06
CA MET A 85 -4.20 1.96 11.37
C MET A 85 -5.33 1.82 10.35
N ALA A 86 -5.92 2.93 9.92
CA ALA A 86 -6.97 2.93 8.91
C ALA A 86 -6.43 2.44 7.56
N ALA A 87 -5.23 2.87 7.17
CA ALA A 87 -4.59 2.43 5.94
C ALA A 87 -4.29 0.93 5.97
N ILE A 88 -3.81 0.40 7.09
CA ILE A 88 -3.55 -1.02 7.26
C ILE A 88 -4.85 -1.82 7.12
N ALA A 89 -5.93 -1.41 7.79
CA ALA A 89 -7.21 -2.09 7.71
C ALA A 89 -7.78 -2.03 6.28
N TRP A 90 -7.69 -0.89 5.62
CA TRP A 90 -8.10 -0.75 4.23
C TRP A 90 -7.31 -1.68 3.30
N SER A 91 -5.99 -1.73 3.49
CA SER A 91 -5.12 -2.57 2.65
C SER A 91 -5.43 -4.06 2.78
N TYR A 92 -5.82 -4.50 3.98
CA TYR A 92 -6.24 -5.88 4.19
C TYR A 92 -7.52 -6.19 3.40
N ALA A 93 -8.53 -5.33 3.49
CA ALA A 93 -9.77 -5.51 2.74
C ALA A 93 -9.51 -5.46 1.23
N ALA A 94 -8.65 -4.56 0.77
CA ALA A 94 -8.27 -4.45 -0.63
C ALA A 94 -7.53 -5.71 -1.12
N ALA A 95 -6.62 -6.24 -0.33
CA ALA A 95 -5.90 -7.47 -0.66
C ALA A 95 -6.88 -8.65 -0.85
N ARG A 96 -7.85 -8.78 0.02
CA ARG A 96 -8.88 -9.82 -0.12
C ARG A 96 -9.69 -9.62 -1.40
N ALA A 97 -10.09 -8.40 -1.70
CA ALA A 97 -10.85 -8.08 -2.92
C ALA A 97 -10.03 -8.35 -4.20
N ALA A 98 -8.74 -8.09 -4.16
CA ALA A 98 -7.84 -8.29 -5.30
C ALA A 98 -7.31 -9.73 -5.41
N GLY A 99 -7.60 -10.59 -4.45
CA GLY A 99 -7.09 -11.96 -4.45
C GLY A 99 -5.62 -12.09 -4.06
N ILE A 100 -5.15 -11.21 -3.20
CA ILE A 100 -3.76 -11.17 -2.73
C ILE A 100 -3.67 -11.83 -1.36
N ASP A 101 -2.67 -12.71 -1.18
CA ASP A 101 -2.44 -13.40 0.09
C ASP A 101 -2.06 -12.40 1.19
N THR A 102 -2.58 -12.61 2.39
CA THR A 102 -2.30 -11.74 3.55
C THR A 102 -0.81 -11.62 3.84
N ARG A 103 -0.04 -12.68 3.60
CA ARG A 103 1.40 -12.67 3.84
C ARG A 103 2.18 -11.92 2.75
N THR A 104 1.59 -11.75 1.58
CA THR A 104 2.14 -10.87 0.55
C THR A 104 1.94 -9.41 0.96
N LEU A 105 0.77 -9.09 1.48
CA LEU A 105 0.47 -7.75 1.98
C LEU A 105 1.34 -7.39 3.18
N PHE A 106 1.33 -8.23 4.21
CA PHE A 106 2.08 -8.03 5.44
C PHE A 106 3.35 -8.88 5.41
N HIS A 107 4.26 -8.55 4.49
CA HIS A 107 5.50 -9.30 4.32
C HIS A 107 6.45 -9.10 5.50
N ALA A 108 7.38 -10.05 5.67
CA ALA A 108 8.25 -10.06 6.85
C ALA A 108 9.14 -8.82 6.98
N ASP A 109 9.48 -8.16 5.86
CA ASP A 109 10.33 -6.98 5.85
C ASP A 109 9.58 -5.67 6.13
N GLY A 110 8.24 -5.72 6.14
CA GLY A 110 7.41 -4.55 6.37
C GLY A 110 7.04 -4.35 7.83
N TYR A 111 6.45 -3.19 8.13
CA TYR A 111 5.89 -2.88 9.44
C TYR A 111 6.91 -3.00 10.59
N LEU A 112 8.14 -2.59 10.32
CA LEU A 112 9.26 -2.68 11.28
C LEU A 112 9.50 -4.11 11.78
N GLY A 113 9.32 -5.10 10.89
CA GLY A 113 9.46 -6.51 11.22
C GLY A 113 8.21 -7.16 11.77
N GLY A 114 7.09 -6.43 11.87
CA GLY A 114 5.83 -6.92 12.42
C GLY A 114 4.85 -7.53 11.42
N GLY A 115 5.25 -7.69 10.14
CA GLY A 115 4.35 -8.15 9.08
C GLY A 115 3.72 -9.51 9.37
N GLU A 116 4.49 -10.48 9.87
CA GLU A 116 3.95 -11.81 10.20
C GLU A 116 2.91 -11.75 11.31
N ALA A 117 3.14 -10.93 12.33
CA ALA A 117 2.20 -10.76 13.43
C ALA A 117 0.90 -10.12 12.96
N LEU A 118 0.99 -9.12 12.07
CA LEU A 118 -0.18 -8.49 11.46
C LEU A 118 -0.97 -9.48 10.62
N ALA A 119 -0.30 -10.27 9.77
CA ALA A 119 -0.96 -11.27 8.96
C ALA A 119 -1.74 -12.27 9.83
N ALA A 120 -1.12 -12.76 10.89
CA ALA A 120 -1.76 -13.69 11.81
C ALA A 120 -2.96 -13.06 12.52
N ALA A 121 -2.83 -11.80 12.96
CA ALA A 121 -3.90 -11.07 13.65
C ALA A 121 -5.11 -10.87 12.73
N PHE A 122 -4.92 -10.42 11.51
CA PHE A 122 -6.02 -10.22 10.56
C PHE A 122 -6.67 -11.54 10.16
N ASP A 123 -5.88 -12.60 9.94
CA ASP A 123 -6.42 -13.92 9.59
C ASP A 123 -7.29 -14.50 10.72
N ARG A 124 -7.06 -14.09 11.97
CA ARG A 124 -7.90 -14.45 13.11
C ARG A 124 -9.10 -13.51 13.30
N GLY A 125 -9.24 -12.49 12.45
CA GLY A 125 -10.28 -11.47 12.58
C GLY A 125 -10.01 -10.43 13.66
N ALA A 126 -8.77 -10.34 14.17
CA ALA A 126 -8.36 -9.39 15.20
C ALA A 126 -7.36 -8.39 14.61
N GLY A 127 -7.81 -7.46 13.79
CA GLY A 127 -6.96 -6.44 13.21
C GLY A 127 -6.51 -5.38 14.21
N PRO A 128 -5.69 -4.40 13.78
CA PRO A 128 -5.33 -3.27 14.63
C PRO A 128 -6.57 -2.43 14.95
N GLY A 129 -6.62 -1.92 16.18
CA GLY A 129 -7.77 -1.17 16.67
C GLY A 129 -8.76 -2.03 17.43
N PRO A 130 -9.88 -1.46 17.90
CA PRO A 130 -10.88 -2.22 18.64
C PRO A 130 -11.53 -3.29 17.75
N PRO A 131 -11.84 -4.45 18.33
CA PRO A 131 -12.51 -5.51 17.61
C PRO A 131 -13.91 -5.11 17.15
#